data_9389c9c38c548575cd05977f4a24c673
#
_entry.id   9389c9c38c548575cd05977f4a24c673
#
_cell.length_a   1.000
_cell.length_b   1.000
_cell.length_c   1.000
_cell.angle_alpha   90.00
_cell.angle_beta   90.00
_cell.angle_gamma   90.00
#
_symmetry.space_group_name_H-M   'P 1'
#
loop_
_entity.id
_entity.type
_entity.pdbx_description
1 polymer ?
#
loop_
_entity_poly.entity_id
_entity_poly.type
_entity_poly.pdbx_seq_one_letter_code
_entity_poly.pdbx_strand_id
1 'polypeptide(L)'
;MHTLDGIICYLSKEDMELDPKAFDRVMYSFYRFKEEGIRLHLTILAYRLYSERKHADEVFADRSPHKIGFMFLNEFECERFRFGAEKLLNTVNPYTKMRLADDPMLLSVELYNEMEVGADFVFSFYHWNKNPRFAPLQEKIGEAWKSFLKRRNLPLRPVPKRIESGGRNSPDETLFLEFCSEQLDRSYRWGEKVLRDLGWKGAIVQNSQSKRIVYGSSRWRCSNTVEAHGYFAHPSRFTGKGSQNYQRSSVEGLAEQFRSINSVRQYGRAFQTGEFNHAFWNRWIHEGGIVYPALAAFQGHQAIAYFASPYNMRHSGISCFEIAENPVMAANGFLGAVLFGRGDIRPAKHQGVLNIPNSYLKQGTNAYFPINSEQSKIALMT
;
A
#
# COMPACT_ATOMS: atom_id res chain seq x y z
N MET A 1 -5.34 5.42 -9.76
CA MET A 1 -6.69 5.02 -9.31
C MET A 1 -6.52 3.89 -8.34
N HIS A 2 -6.83 4.20 -7.13
CA HIS A 2 -6.67 3.32 -6.00
C HIS A 2 -7.94 2.47 -5.90
N THR A 3 -7.83 1.20 -6.00
CA THR A 3 -8.87 0.22 -5.73
C THR A 3 -9.88 -0.07 -6.84
N LEU A 4 -9.68 -1.20 -7.43
CA LEU A 4 -10.68 -1.85 -8.27
C LEU A 4 -11.70 -2.67 -7.48
N ASP A 5 -11.48 -2.88 -6.20
CA ASP A 5 -12.41 -3.65 -5.36
C ASP A 5 -13.81 -3.04 -5.24
N GLY A 6 -13.93 -1.72 -5.47
CA GLY A 6 -15.24 -1.07 -5.55
C GLY A 6 -15.82 -1.03 -6.95
N ILE A 7 -15.03 -1.42 -7.95
CA ILE A 7 -15.34 -1.29 -9.36
C ILE A 7 -15.58 -2.65 -9.99
N ILE A 8 -14.81 -3.67 -9.58
CA ILE A 8 -15.06 -5.04 -9.96
C ILE A 8 -16.05 -5.61 -8.96
N CYS A 9 -17.32 -5.48 -9.27
CA CYS A 9 -18.38 -6.14 -8.55
C CYS A 9 -18.42 -7.59 -9.06
N TYR A 10 -18.11 -8.53 -8.22
CA TYR A 10 -18.34 -9.95 -8.50
C TYR A 10 -19.84 -10.26 -8.36
N LEU A 11 -20.40 -10.96 -9.34
CA LEU A 11 -21.78 -11.41 -9.29
C LEU A 11 -21.96 -12.54 -8.26
N SER A 12 -20.95 -13.40 -8.11
CA SER A 12 -20.93 -14.44 -7.09
C SER A 12 -19.58 -14.58 -6.41
N LYS A 13 -19.62 -15.16 -5.21
CA LYS A 13 -18.43 -15.47 -4.40
C LYS A 13 -17.57 -16.58 -5.00
N GLU A 14 -18.24 -17.54 -5.60
CA GLU A 14 -17.69 -18.83 -5.97
C GLU A 14 -17.16 -18.80 -7.39
N ASP A 15 -17.80 -18.02 -8.26
CA ASP A 15 -17.54 -18.04 -9.69
C ASP A 15 -16.61 -16.93 -10.18
N MET A 16 -16.19 -16.00 -9.31
CA MET A 16 -15.37 -14.84 -9.68
C MET A 16 -15.89 -14.10 -10.92
N GLU A 17 -17.21 -14.00 -11.05
CA GLU A 17 -17.82 -13.32 -12.19
C GLU A 17 -17.85 -11.81 -11.98
N LEU A 18 -17.59 -11.08 -13.06
CA LEU A 18 -17.66 -9.62 -13.06
C LEU A 18 -19.07 -9.12 -13.31
N ASP A 19 -19.50 -8.08 -12.58
CA ASP A 19 -20.67 -7.30 -12.97
C ASP A 19 -20.36 -6.56 -14.29
N PRO A 20 -21.04 -6.91 -15.40
CA PRO A 20 -20.73 -6.32 -16.69
C PRO A 20 -20.92 -4.81 -16.72
N LYS A 21 -21.92 -4.26 -16.00
CA LYS A 21 -22.19 -2.82 -15.95
C LYS A 21 -21.12 -2.08 -15.15
N ALA A 22 -20.67 -2.67 -14.03
CA ALA A 22 -19.61 -2.07 -13.24
C ALA A 22 -18.29 -2.09 -14.03
N PHE A 23 -17.98 -3.19 -14.70
CA PHE A 23 -16.78 -3.31 -15.51
C PHE A 23 -16.78 -2.37 -16.71
N ASP A 24 -17.90 -2.22 -17.39
CA ASP A 24 -18.05 -1.24 -18.49
C ASP A 24 -17.79 0.20 -18.02
N ARG A 25 -18.30 0.58 -16.83
CA ARG A 25 -18.01 1.90 -16.24
C ARG A 25 -16.51 2.10 -16.00
N VAL A 26 -15.80 1.06 -15.58
CA VAL A 26 -14.32 1.11 -15.44
C VAL A 26 -13.67 1.38 -16.77
N MET A 27 -14.03 0.62 -17.79
CA MET A 27 -13.47 0.77 -19.14
C MET A 27 -13.75 2.16 -19.71
N TYR A 28 -14.97 2.69 -19.49
CA TYR A 28 -15.32 4.04 -19.86
C TYR A 28 -14.52 5.10 -19.08
N SER A 29 -14.31 4.88 -17.78
CA SER A 29 -13.49 5.80 -16.98
C SER A 29 -12.05 5.85 -17.49
N PHE A 30 -11.45 4.71 -17.84
CA PHE A 30 -10.12 4.66 -18.44
C PHE A 30 -10.05 5.42 -19.75
N TYR A 31 -11.07 5.27 -20.61
CA TYR A 31 -11.18 6.05 -21.83
C TYR A 31 -11.22 7.55 -21.53
N ARG A 32 -12.07 8.00 -20.59
CA ARG A 32 -12.16 9.42 -20.23
C ARG A 32 -10.85 9.96 -19.65
N PHE A 33 -10.16 9.21 -18.80
CA PHE A 33 -8.86 9.63 -18.29
C PHE A 33 -7.83 9.78 -19.41
N LYS A 34 -7.86 8.88 -20.38
CA LYS A 34 -6.97 8.97 -21.54
C LYS A 34 -7.25 10.21 -22.40
N GLU A 35 -8.49 10.53 -22.67
CA GLU A 35 -8.90 11.74 -23.40
C GLU A 35 -8.42 13.02 -22.70
N GLU A 36 -8.45 13.04 -21.37
CA GLU A 36 -7.98 14.17 -20.55
C GLU A 36 -6.47 14.15 -20.30
N GLY A 37 -5.73 13.21 -20.91
CA GLY A 37 -4.28 13.07 -20.71
C GLY A 37 -3.86 12.59 -19.32
N ILE A 38 -4.78 12.07 -18.51
CA ILE A 38 -4.53 11.57 -17.15
C ILE A 38 -3.88 10.20 -17.23
N ARG A 39 -2.77 10.04 -16.51
CA ARG A 39 -2.07 8.75 -16.38
C ARG A 39 -2.60 7.97 -15.18
N LEU A 40 -2.52 6.64 -15.27
CA LEU A 40 -3.00 5.73 -14.25
C LEU A 40 -1.86 5.09 -13.46
N HIS A 41 -2.00 5.09 -12.16
CA HIS A 41 -1.45 4.10 -11.24
C HIS A 41 -2.59 3.18 -10.81
N LEU A 42 -2.42 1.88 -10.92
CA LEU A 42 -3.47 0.89 -10.74
C LEU A 42 -3.12 -0.13 -9.68
N THR A 43 -3.98 -0.29 -8.68
CA THR A 43 -3.88 -1.37 -7.68
C THR A 43 -4.75 -2.54 -8.09
N ILE A 44 -4.18 -3.75 -8.19
CA ILE A 44 -4.94 -4.95 -8.59
C ILE A 44 -5.89 -5.40 -7.49
N LEU A 45 -5.40 -5.55 -6.27
CA LEU A 45 -6.23 -5.90 -5.13
C LEU A 45 -6.11 -4.87 -4.01
N ALA A 46 -7.24 -4.46 -3.44
CA ALA A 46 -7.25 -3.68 -2.23
C ALA A 46 -7.89 -4.46 -1.07
N TYR A 47 -9.18 -4.30 -0.81
CA TYR A 47 -9.77 -4.85 0.40
C TYR A 47 -11.05 -5.64 0.18
N ARG A 48 -11.74 -5.45 -0.95
CA ARG A 48 -13.08 -6.00 -1.14
C ARG A 48 -13.10 -7.12 -2.15
N LEU A 49 -13.69 -8.23 -1.76
CA LEU A 49 -13.92 -9.37 -2.63
C LEU A 49 -15.30 -9.35 -3.26
N TYR A 50 -16.29 -8.73 -2.62
CA TYR A 50 -17.68 -8.95 -2.95
C TYR A 50 -18.51 -7.68 -2.87
N SER A 51 -19.45 -7.55 -3.82
CA SER A 51 -20.37 -6.41 -3.90
C SER A 51 -21.57 -6.50 -2.97
N GLU A 52 -21.76 -7.58 -2.25
CA GLU A 52 -22.90 -7.71 -1.36
C GLU A 52 -22.76 -6.80 -0.14
N ARG A 53 -23.54 -5.72 -0.14
CA ARG A 53 -23.64 -4.79 0.98
C ARG A 53 -23.99 -5.45 2.32
N LYS A 54 -24.62 -6.63 2.29
CA LYS A 54 -24.97 -7.40 3.49
C LYS A 54 -23.77 -7.98 4.24
N HIS A 55 -22.62 -8.13 3.57
CA HIS A 55 -21.38 -8.64 4.17
C HIS A 55 -20.28 -7.58 4.26
N ALA A 56 -20.56 -6.34 3.89
CA ALA A 56 -19.57 -5.26 3.93
C ALA A 56 -18.99 -5.04 5.34
N ASP A 57 -19.82 -5.16 6.36
CA ASP A 57 -19.41 -4.98 7.75
C ASP A 57 -18.53 -6.13 8.25
N GLU A 58 -18.81 -7.37 7.84
CA GLU A 58 -17.99 -8.54 8.17
C GLU A 58 -16.65 -8.53 7.45
N VAL A 59 -16.63 -8.07 6.20
CA VAL A 59 -15.39 -7.96 5.39
C VAL A 59 -14.51 -6.82 5.87
N PHE A 60 -15.10 -5.70 6.32
CA PHE A 60 -14.33 -4.59 6.86
C PHE A 60 -13.65 -4.89 8.19
N ALA A 61 -14.25 -5.74 9.01
CA ALA A 61 -13.66 -6.14 10.28
C ALA A 61 -12.44 -7.05 10.12
N ASP A 62 -12.29 -7.73 8.97
CA ASP A 62 -11.32 -8.82 8.81
C ASP A 62 -10.48 -8.70 7.52
N ARG A 63 -9.84 -7.54 7.32
CA ARG A 63 -8.96 -7.27 6.16
C ARG A 63 -7.65 -8.06 6.21
N SER A 64 -7.15 -8.33 7.40
CA SER A 64 -5.86 -8.95 7.61
C SER A 64 -5.73 -10.37 7.07
N PRO A 65 -6.75 -11.25 7.18
CA PRO A 65 -6.66 -12.61 6.66
C PRO A 65 -6.43 -12.70 5.16
N HIS A 66 -7.03 -11.81 4.38
CA HIS A 66 -6.84 -11.80 2.92
C HIS A 66 -5.41 -11.40 2.52
N LYS A 67 -4.86 -10.35 3.16
CA LYS A 67 -3.46 -9.95 2.97
C LYS A 67 -2.51 -11.06 3.40
N ILE A 68 -2.75 -11.68 4.55
CA ILE A 68 -1.99 -12.84 5.03
C ILE A 68 -2.12 -14.00 4.05
N GLY A 69 -3.32 -14.25 3.53
CA GLY A 69 -3.57 -15.28 2.52
C GLY A 69 -2.72 -15.06 1.27
N PHE A 70 -2.66 -13.83 0.74
CA PHE A 70 -1.79 -13.50 -0.38
C PHE A 70 -0.31 -13.65 -0.03
N MET A 71 0.12 -13.16 1.14
CA MET A 71 1.50 -13.27 1.62
C MET A 71 1.98 -14.73 1.70
N PHE A 72 1.10 -15.65 2.08
CA PHE A 72 1.39 -17.07 2.14
C PHE A 72 1.00 -17.84 0.87
N LEU A 73 0.63 -17.15 -0.19
CA LEU A 73 0.23 -17.71 -1.48
C LEU A 73 -0.89 -18.76 -1.30
N ASN A 74 -1.92 -18.39 -0.55
CA ASN A 74 -3.13 -19.18 -0.46
C ASN A 74 -3.78 -19.28 -1.84
N GLU A 75 -4.28 -20.44 -2.22
CA GLU A 75 -4.79 -20.73 -3.56
C GLU A 75 -5.89 -19.76 -3.96
N PHE A 76 -6.87 -19.57 -3.11
CA PHE A 76 -7.98 -18.64 -3.34
C PHE A 76 -7.52 -17.20 -3.60
N GLU A 77 -6.57 -16.69 -2.80
CA GLU A 77 -6.04 -15.33 -2.99
C GLU A 77 -5.20 -15.21 -4.26
N CYS A 78 -4.49 -16.28 -4.61
CA CYS A 78 -3.72 -16.35 -5.86
C CYS A 78 -4.63 -16.37 -7.09
N GLU A 79 -5.71 -17.15 -7.07
CA GLU A 79 -6.69 -17.20 -8.14
C GLU A 79 -7.38 -15.85 -8.32
N ARG A 80 -7.77 -15.25 -7.23
CA ARG A 80 -8.39 -13.93 -7.20
C ARG A 80 -7.49 -12.85 -7.81
N PHE A 81 -6.21 -12.87 -7.45
CA PHE A 81 -5.22 -11.95 -8.01
C PHE A 81 -5.06 -12.15 -9.52
N ARG A 82 -4.88 -13.42 -9.96
CA ARG A 82 -4.76 -13.73 -11.39
C ARG A 82 -5.97 -13.27 -12.18
N PHE A 83 -7.16 -13.60 -11.69
CA PHE A 83 -8.41 -13.21 -12.34
C PHE A 83 -8.53 -11.69 -12.46
N GLY A 84 -8.33 -10.95 -11.38
CA GLY A 84 -8.39 -9.49 -11.39
C GLY A 84 -7.36 -8.87 -12.33
N ALA A 85 -6.12 -9.32 -12.25
CA ALA A 85 -5.03 -8.86 -13.10
C ALA A 85 -5.31 -9.13 -14.60
N GLU A 86 -5.77 -10.33 -14.93
CA GLU A 86 -6.09 -10.71 -16.30
C GLU A 86 -7.24 -9.86 -16.86
N LYS A 87 -8.33 -9.75 -16.13
CA LYS A 87 -9.49 -8.95 -16.57
C LYS A 87 -9.15 -7.50 -16.79
N LEU A 88 -8.32 -6.92 -15.94
CA LEU A 88 -7.94 -5.51 -16.03
C LEU A 88 -6.93 -5.25 -17.13
N LEU A 89 -5.88 -6.07 -17.20
CA LEU A 89 -4.77 -5.81 -18.10
C LEU A 89 -5.04 -6.29 -19.52
N ASN A 90 -5.74 -7.41 -19.69
CA ASN A 90 -5.86 -8.09 -20.99
C ASN A 90 -7.20 -7.90 -21.70
N THR A 91 -8.25 -7.44 -21.01
CA THR A 91 -9.48 -7.11 -21.71
C THR A 91 -9.26 -5.92 -22.65
N VAL A 92 -9.63 -6.08 -23.91
CA VAL A 92 -9.62 -4.97 -24.86
C VAL A 92 -10.71 -3.99 -24.46
N ASN A 93 -10.30 -2.79 -24.10
CA ASN A 93 -11.23 -1.72 -23.72
C ASN A 93 -12.09 -1.34 -24.95
N PRO A 94 -13.43 -1.43 -24.86
CA PRO A 94 -14.31 -1.17 -26.00
C PRO A 94 -14.27 0.28 -26.50
N TYR A 95 -13.77 1.20 -25.70
CA TYR A 95 -13.68 2.63 -26.01
C TYR A 95 -12.30 3.00 -26.57
N THR A 96 -11.20 2.57 -25.93
CA THR A 96 -9.85 2.89 -26.38
C THR A 96 -9.33 1.93 -27.46
N LYS A 97 -10.00 0.79 -27.68
CA LYS A 97 -9.61 -0.29 -28.59
C LYS A 97 -8.25 -0.93 -28.29
N MET A 98 -7.77 -0.77 -27.06
CA MET A 98 -6.49 -1.29 -26.59
C MET A 98 -6.66 -2.09 -25.30
N ARG A 99 -5.76 -3.06 -25.07
CA ARG A 99 -5.62 -3.66 -23.74
C ARG A 99 -4.94 -2.64 -22.82
N LEU A 100 -5.32 -2.62 -21.54
CA LEU A 100 -4.70 -1.69 -20.59
C LEU A 100 -3.19 -1.98 -20.43
N ALA A 101 -2.77 -3.25 -20.52
CA ALA A 101 -1.36 -3.62 -20.48
C ALA A 101 -0.50 -2.99 -21.60
N ASP A 102 -1.11 -2.64 -22.72
CA ASP A 102 -0.45 -2.00 -23.86
C ASP A 102 -0.69 -0.49 -23.93
N ASP A 103 -1.56 0.04 -23.07
CA ASP A 103 -1.94 1.45 -23.12
C ASP A 103 -0.92 2.30 -22.33
N PRO A 104 -0.26 3.28 -23.01
CA PRO A 104 0.71 4.16 -22.36
C PRO A 104 0.11 5.05 -21.27
N MET A 105 -1.21 5.06 -21.12
CA MET A 105 -1.88 5.71 -19.99
C MET A 105 -1.53 5.04 -18.67
N LEU A 106 -1.33 3.71 -18.65
CA LEU A 106 -0.96 2.99 -17.43
C LEU A 106 0.53 3.16 -17.14
N LEU A 107 0.88 3.83 -16.04
CA LEU A 107 2.26 4.09 -15.63
C LEU A 107 2.82 2.97 -14.75
N SER A 108 2.03 2.51 -13.81
CA SER A 108 2.46 1.57 -12.78
C SER A 108 1.32 0.72 -12.26
N VAL A 109 1.66 -0.47 -11.81
CA VAL A 109 0.72 -1.41 -11.20
C VAL A 109 1.22 -1.79 -9.82
N GLU A 110 0.37 -1.58 -8.83
CA GLU A 110 0.53 -2.09 -7.48
C GLU A 110 -0.14 -3.48 -7.38
N LEU A 111 0.55 -4.43 -6.74
CA LEU A 111 0.03 -5.78 -6.60
C LEU A 111 -1.16 -5.85 -5.65
N TYR A 112 -0.98 -5.30 -4.47
CA TYR A 112 -1.97 -5.34 -3.40
C TYR A 112 -1.81 -4.14 -2.48
N ASN A 113 -2.90 -3.41 -2.25
CA ASN A 113 -2.88 -2.22 -1.41
C ASN A 113 -2.43 -2.52 0.01
N GLU A 114 -1.44 -1.78 0.49
CA GLU A 114 -0.93 -1.87 1.85
C GLU A 114 -0.59 -3.32 2.27
N MET A 115 0.08 -4.03 1.38
CA MET A 115 0.35 -5.46 1.52
C MET A 115 1.34 -5.78 2.65
N GLU A 116 2.15 -4.85 3.10
CA GLU A 116 3.09 -5.10 4.19
C GLU A 116 2.37 -5.40 5.50
N VAL A 117 1.99 -6.67 5.66
CA VAL A 117 1.46 -7.19 6.91
C VAL A 117 2.61 -7.37 7.88
N GLY A 118 2.59 -6.65 8.99
CA GLY A 118 3.58 -6.80 10.04
C GLY A 118 3.59 -8.23 10.62
N ALA A 119 4.74 -8.68 11.06
CA ALA A 119 4.86 -9.99 11.71
C ALA A 119 3.95 -10.14 12.93
N ASP A 120 3.65 -9.04 13.61
CA ASP A 120 2.65 -8.94 14.68
C ASP A 120 1.23 -9.28 14.22
N PHE A 121 0.85 -8.88 13.00
CA PHE A 121 -0.44 -9.27 12.43
C PHE A 121 -0.47 -10.76 12.08
N VAL A 122 0.57 -11.29 11.45
CA VAL A 122 0.69 -12.72 11.14
C VAL A 122 0.66 -13.54 12.43
N PHE A 123 1.40 -13.11 13.44
CA PHE A 123 1.41 -13.70 14.76
C PHE A 123 0.03 -13.70 15.42
N SER A 124 -0.62 -12.54 15.45
CA SER A 124 -1.95 -12.38 16.05
C SER A 124 -2.99 -13.24 15.34
N PHE A 125 -2.94 -13.26 14.01
CA PHE A 125 -3.81 -14.09 13.21
C PHE A 125 -3.58 -15.58 13.50
N TYR A 126 -2.33 -16.03 13.54
CA TYR A 126 -1.99 -17.42 13.75
C TYR A 126 -2.48 -17.94 15.12
N HIS A 127 -2.28 -17.16 16.18
CA HIS A 127 -2.59 -17.61 17.54
C HIS A 127 -4.01 -17.33 18.01
N TRP A 128 -4.63 -16.25 17.52
CA TRP A 128 -5.86 -15.74 18.12
C TRP A 128 -7.06 -15.68 17.17
N ASN A 129 -6.88 -15.92 15.88
CA ASN A 129 -8.04 -16.02 15.00
C ASN A 129 -8.76 -17.34 15.26
N LYS A 130 -10.02 -17.23 15.70
CA LYS A 130 -10.86 -18.40 16.04
C LYS A 130 -11.89 -18.71 14.96
N ASN A 131 -11.91 -17.96 13.87
CA ASN A 131 -12.84 -18.23 12.79
C ASN A 131 -12.42 -19.50 12.03
N PRO A 132 -13.23 -20.58 12.07
CA PRO A 132 -12.86 -21.85 11.46
C PRO A 132 -12.62 -21.78 9.95
N ARG A 133 -13.15 -20.77 9.28
CA ARG A 133 -12.90 -20.51 7.86
C ARG A 133 -11.40 -20.33 7.56
N PHE A 134 -10.64 -19.80 8.51
CA PHE A 134 -9.22 -19.52 8.34
C PHE A 134 -8.29 -20.59 8.92
N ALA A 135 -8.82 -21.69 9.46
CA ALA A 135 -8.01 -22.78 9.97
C ALA A 135 -7.00 -23.33 8.93
N PRO A 136 -7.39 -23.53 7.65
CA PRO A 136 -6.43 -23.96 6.62
C PRO A 136 -5.29 -22.98 6.39
N LEU A 137 -5.54 -21.67 6.53
CA LEU A 137 -4.48 -20.65 6.40
C LEU A 137 -3.53 -20.67 7.61
N GLN A 138 -4.07 -20.88 8.82
CA GLN A 138 -3.24 -21.04 10.02
C GLN A 138 -2.33 -22.29 9.92
N GLU A 139 -2.88 -23.41 9.44
CA GLU A 139 -2.09 -24.62 9.17
C GLU A 139 -0.99 -24.36 8.15
N LYS A 140 -1.31 -23.70 7.04
CA LYS A 140 -0.33 -23.32 6.01
C LYS A 140 0.79 -22.44 6.57
N ILE A 141 0.50 -21.49 7.46
CA ILE A 141 1.52 -20.68 8.15
C ILE A 141 2.43 -21.56 8.99
N GLY A 142 1.85 -22.49 9.77
CA GLY A 142 2.62 -23.43 10.59
C GLY A 142 3.53 -24.33 9.77
N GLU A 143 3.06 -24.87 8.65
CA GLU A 143 3.85 -25.69 7.74
C GLU A 143 4.95 -24.87 7.03
N ALA A 144 4.64 -23.65 6.62
CA ALA A 144 5.63 -22.73 6.04
C ALA A 144 6.74 -22.40 7.05
N TRP A 145 6.40 -22.20 8.33
CA TRP A 145 7.35 -21.99 9.41
C TRP A 145 8.27 -23.21 9.61
N LYS A 146 7.70 -24.42 9.70
CA LYS A 146 8.48 -25.67 9.80
C LYS A 146 9.44 -25.83 8.61
N SER A 147 8.96 -25.56 7.40
CA SER A 147 9.76 -25.61 6.18
C SER A 147 10.89 -24.59 6.18
N PHE A 148 10.64 -23.38 6.68
CA PHE A 148 11.65 -22.34 6.84
C PHE A 148 12.77 -22.78 7.79
N LEU A 149 12.42 -23.35 8.95
CA LEU A 149 13.39 -23.88 9.92
C LEU A 149 14.24 -24.99 9.32
N LYS A 150 13.59 -25.96 8.63
CA LYS A 150 14.30 -27.07 7.95
C LYS A 150 15.32 -26.57 6.94
N ARG A 151 14.95 -25.62 6.07
CA ARG A 151 15.88 -25.06 5.06
C ARG A 151 17.10 -24.38 5.68
N ARG A 152 16.99 -23.92 6.91
CA ARG A 152 18.08 -23.27 7.65
C ARG A 152 18.83 -24.20 8.60
N ASN A 153 18.53 -25.50 8.56
CA ASN A 153 19.10 -26.50 9.47
C ASN A 153 18.91 -26.15 10.96
N LEU A 154 17.74 -25.56 11.29
CA LEU A 154 17.40 -25.19 12.66
C LEU A 154 16.45 -26.21 13.28
N PRO A 155 16.55 -26.43 14.63
CA PRO A 155 15.60 -27.27 15.32
C PRO A 155 14.16 -26.87 15.08
N LEU A 156 13.29 -27.86 14.87
CA LEU A 156 11.85 -27.62 14.76
C LEU A 156 11.31 -27.09 16.08
N ARG A 157 10.57 -26.03 16.00
CA ARG A 157 9.90 -25.37 17.12
C ARG A 157 8.58 -24.74 16.67
N PRO A 158 7.64 -24.53 17.58
CA PRO A 158 6.37 -23.88 17.23
C PRO A 158 6.59 -22.43 16.80
N VAL A 159 5.59 -21.84 16.18
CA VAL A 159 5.53 -20.38 15.97
C VAL A 159 5.65 -19.68 17.32
N PRO A 160 6.47 -18.62 17.47
CA PRO A 160 6.67 -17.93 18.75
C PRO A 160 5.34 -17.55 19.41
N LYS A 161 5.26 -17.63 20.73
CA LYS A 161 4.05 -17.31 21.49
C LYS A 161 3.91 -15.81 21.81
N ARG A 162 4.93 -15.03 21.55
CA ARG A 162 4.97 -13.60 21.86
C ARG A 162 5.86 -12.89 20.85
N ILE A 163 5.45 -11.72 20.42
CA ILE A 163 6.27 -10.73 19.70
C ILE A 163 6.17 -9.44 20.49
N GLU A 164 7.29 -8.94 20.98
CA GLU A 164 7.33 -7.68 21.70
C GLU A 164 7.40 -6.51 20.73
N SER A 165 6.38 -5.67 20.72
CA SER A 165 6.40 -4.41 20.00
C SER A 165 7.26 -3.40 20.77
N GLY A 166 8.40 -3.01 20.21
CA GLY A 166 9.20 -1.88 20.71
C GLY A 166 10.36 -2.21 21.64
N GLY A 167 10.70 -3.49 21.85
CA GLY A 167 11.84 -3.95 22.63
C GLY A 167 12.92 -4.66 21.79
N ARG A 168 13.97 -5.15 22.45
CA ARG A 168 14.89 -6.11 21.85
C ARG A 168 14.17 -7.43 21.68
N ASN A 169 13.95 -7.84 20.45
CA ASN A 169 13.34 -9.13 20.15
C ASN A 169 14.22 -10.29 20.65
N SER A 170 13.58 -11.35 21.13
CA SER A 170 14.27 -12.61 21.36
C SER A 170 14.81 -13.17 20.03
N PRO A 171 15.77 -14.10 20.07
CA PRO A 171 16.24 -14.77 18.85
C PRO A 171 15.11 -15.41 18.04
N ASP A 172 14.09 -15.96 18.70
CA ASP A 172 12.93 -16.57 18.04
C ASP A 172 12.03 -15.57 17.36
N GLU A 173 11.84 -14.42 17.96
CA GLU A 173 11.09 -13.31 17.37
C GLU A 173 11.80 -12.72 16.16
N THR A 174 13.12 -12.54 16.27
CA THR A 174 13.96 -12.11 15.15
C THR A 174 13.86 -13.09 13.99
N LEU A 175 13.92 -14.38 14.27
CA LEU A 175 13.79 -15.41 13.26
C LEU A 175 12.38 -15.44 12.61
N PHE A 176 11.34 -15.16 13.38
CA PHE A 176 9.98 -15.06 12.86
C PHE A 176 9.79 -13.82 11.97
N LEU A 177 10.45 -12.71 12.30
CA LEU A 177 10.48 -11.52 11.42
C LEU A 177 11.18 -11.83 10.09
N GLU A 178 12.30 -12.55 10.11
CA GLU A 178 12.96 -13.00 8.89
C GLU A 178 12.06 -13.92 8.06
N PHE A 179 11.36 -14.84 8.70
CA PHE A 179 10.38 -15.71 8.05
C PHE A 179 9.28 -14.92 7.35
N CYS A 180 8.67 -13.95 8.04
CA CYS A 180 7.65 -13.10 7.46
C CYS A 180 8.19 -12.28 6.27
N SER A 181 9.41 -11.75 6.38
CA SER A 181 10.07 -11.05 5.28
C SER A 181 10.28 -11.94 4.06
N GLU A 182 10.71 -13.20 4.28
CA GLU A 182 10.87 -14.18 3.19
C GLU A 182 9.54 -14.54 2.52
N GLN A 183 8.46 -14.68 3.29
CA GLN A 183 7.13 -14.92 2.71
C GLN A 183 6.63 -13.73 1.88
N LEU A 184 6.87 -12.53 2.37
CA LEU A 184 6.54 -11.30 1.63
C LEU A 184 7.31 -11.24 0.30
N ASP A 185 8.62 -11.49 0.31
CA ASP A 185 9.44 -11.57 -0.91
C ASP A 185 8.87 -12.57 -1.92
N ARG A 186 8.46 -13.74 -1.45
CA ARG A 186 7.89 -14.80 -2.30
C ARG A 186 6.59 -14.36 -2.94
N SER A 187 5.70 -13.74 -2.18
CA SER A 187 4.41 -13.28 -2.71
C SER A 187 4.58 -12.15 -3.72
N TYR A 188 5.50 -11.23 -3.50
CA TYR A 188 5.79 -10.16 -4.47
C TYR A 188 6.39 -10.70 -5.77
N ARG A 189 7.37 -11.59 -5.70
CA ARG A 189 7.95 -12.21 -6.89
C ARG A 189 6.92 -13.03 -7.67
N TRP A 190 6.03 -13.72 -6.97
CA TRP A 190 4.95 -14.45 -7.58
C TRP A 190 3.97 -13.50 -8.30
N GLY A 191 3.53 -12.43 -7.63
CA GLY A 191 2.63 -11.44 -8.21
C GLY A 191 3.27 -10.71 -9.40
N GLU A 192 4.55 -10.32 -9.27
CA GLU A 192 5.31 -9.75 -10.38
C GLU A 192 5.35 -10.70 -11.58
N LYS A 193 5.66 -11.98 -11.34
CA LYS A 193 5.67 -12.98 -12.43
C LYS A 193 4.30 -13.06 -13.12
N VAL A 194 3.21 -13.08 -12.38
CA VAL A 194 1.86 -13.08 -12.96
C VAL A 194 1.64 -11.87 -13.86
N LEU A 195 2.00 -10.66 -13.42
CA LEU A 195 1.86 -9.45 -14.22
C LEU A 195 2.72 -9.50 -15.50
N ARG A 196 3.96 -10.01 -15.40
CA ARG A 196 4.86 -10.16 -16.56
C ARG A 196 4.33 -11.19 -17.56
N ASP A 197 3.81 -12.31 -17.08
CA ASP A 197 3.19 -13.35 -17.91
C ASP A 197 1.94 -12.81 -18.65
N LEU A 198 1.22 -11.86 -18.06
CA LEU A 198 0.10 -11.15 -18.69
C LEU A 198 0.55 -10.04 -19.67
N GLY A 199 1.85 -9.84 -19.84
CA GLY A 199 2.43 -8.88 -20.79
C GLY A 199 2.70 -7.49 -20.23
N TRP A 200 2.47 -7.23 -18.94
CA TRP A 200 2.80 -5.94 -18.35
C TRP A 200 4.32 -5.69 -18.29
N LYS A 201 4.78 -4.61 -18.93
CA LYS A 201 6.22 -4.24 -19.03
C LYS A 201 6.61 -3.05 -18.16
N GLY A 202 5.63 -2.31 -17.66
CA GLY A 202 5.85 -1.08 -16.90
C GLY A 202 6.28 -1.30 -15.45
N ALA A 203 6.22 -0.22 -14.67
CA ALA A 203 6.58 -0.25 -13.28
C ALA A 203 5.64 -1.14 -12.45
N ILE A 204 6.21 -1.90 -11.52
CA ILE A 204 5.48 -2.64 -10.48
C ILE A 204 5.82 -2.01 -9.16
N VAL A 205 4.80 -1.69 -8.39
CA VAL A 205 4.91 -0.96 -7.14
C VAL A 205 4.70 -1.90 -5.98
N GLN A 206 5.59 -1.78 -5.03
CA GLN A 206 5.45 -2.39 -3.73
C GLN A 206 5.01 -1.31 -2.74
N ASN A 207 3.82 -1.46 -2.22
CA ASN A 207 3.29 -0.60 -1.18
C ASN A 207 3.78 -1.04 0.19
N SER A 208 4.25 -0.06 0.95
CA SER A 208 4.66 -0.24 2.33
C SER A 208 3.73 0.52 3.26
N GLN A 209 2.79 -0.17 3.86
CA GLN A 209 2.04 0.37 5.01
C GLN A 209 2.93 0.39 6.25
N SER A 210 3.71 -0.66 6.45
CA SER A 210 4.65 -0.76 7.55
C SER A 210 5.91 0.02 7.22
N LYS A 211 6.08 1.16 7.82
CA LYS A 211 7.31 1.97 7.73
C LYS A 211 8.49 1.30 8.47
N ARG A 212 8.46 -0.02 8.61
CA ARG A 212 9.50 -0.79 9.31
C ARG A 212 10.65 -1.11 8.37
N ILE A 213 11.84 -0.81 8.82
CA ILE A 213 13.07 -1.03 8.08
C ILE A 213 13.34 -2.52 7.85
N VAL A 214 12.85 -3.39 8.73
CA VAL A 214 13.01 -4.85 8.61
C VAL A 214 12.59 -5.42 7.25
N TYR A 215 11.66 -4.77 6.58
CA TYR A 215 11.23 -5.16 5.23
C TYR A 215 12.02 -4.48 4.09
N GLY A 216 13.08 -3.76 4.43
CA GLY A 216 13.89 -3.05 3.43
C GLY A 216 14.50 -3.98 2.38
N SER A 217 14.94 -5.16 2.78
CA SER A 217 15.49 -6.16 1.84
C SER A 217 14.46 -6.69 0.85
N SER A 218 13.19 -6.81 1.27
CA SER A 218 12.08 -7.18 0.40
C SER A 218 11.84 -6.10 -0.66
N ARG A 219 11.74 -4.85 -0.23
CA ARG A 219 11.57 -3.70 -1.13
C ARG A 219 12.68 -3.59 -2.15
N TRP A 220 13.92 -3.79 -1.71
CA TRP A 220 15.07 -3.72 -2.59
C TRP A 220 15.06 -4.81 -3.67
N ARG A 221 14.68 -6.03 -3.32
CA ARG A 221 14.76 -7.19 -4.21
C ARG A 221 13.59 -7.34 -5.17
N CYS A 222 12.40 -6.91 -4.76
CA CYS A 222 11.16 -7.30 -5.42
C CYS A 222 10.45 -6.15 -6.15
N SER A 223 10.94 -4.91 -6.07
CA SER A 223 10.27 -3.77 -6.69
C SER A 223 11.23 -2.82 -7.36
N ASN A 224 10.83 -2.27 -8.52
CA ASN A 224 11.52 -1.16 -9.15
C ASN A 224 10.99 0.21 -8.69
N THR A 225 9.82 0.22 -8.05
CA THR A 225 9.23 1.42 -7.45
C THR A 225 8.73 1.10 -6.06
N VAL A 226 9.16 1.87 -5.09
CA VAL A 226 8.73 1.76 -3.70
C VAL A 226 7.67 2.81 -3.43
N GLU A 227 6.66 2.42 -2.69
CA GLU A 227 5.56 3.29 -2.29
C GLU A 227 5.37 3.31 -0.78
N ALA A 228 4.89 4.42 -0.25
CA ALA A 228 4.45 4.53 1.12
C ALA A 228 3.18 5.35 1.24
N HIS A 229 2.37 5.01 2.23
CA HIS A 229 1.17 5.76 2.63
C HIS A 229 1.40 6.51 3.92
N GLY A 230 0.78 7.67 4.06
CA GLY A 230 0.83 8.42 5.30
C GLY A 230 -0.11 9.60 5.35
N TYR A 231 -0.73 9.75 6.51
CA TYR A 231 -1.70 10.80 6.76
C TYR A 231 -1.28 11.64 7.95
N PHE A 232 -1.50 12.95 7.85
CA PHE A 232 -1.45 13.82 9.01
C PHE A 232 -2.84 13.91 9.62
N ALA A 233 -2.94 13.81 10.94
CA ALA A 233 -4.21 13.81 11.66
C ALA A 233 -5.19 12.70 11.24
N HIS A 234 -4.68 11.49 10.94
CA HIS A 234 -5.53 10.35 10.61
C HIS A 234 -6.57 10.12 11.71
N PRO A 235 -7.86 10.05 11.37
CA PRO A 235 -8.91 9.85 12.35
C PRO A 235 -8.88 8.42 12.91
N SER A 236 -9.19 8.28 14.21
CA SER A 236 -9.10 7.00 14.92
C SER A 236 -10.08 5.93 14.41
N ARG A 237 -11.22 6.34 13.87
CA ARG A 237 -12.30 5.45 13.38
C ARG A 237 -12.87 5.87 12.03
N PHE A 238 -12.10 6.51 11.19
CA PHE A 238 -12.59 7.10 9.94
C PHE A 238 -13.82 7.97 10.17
N THR A 239 -14.96 7.64 9.57
CA THR A 239 -16.24 8.34 9.74
C THR A 239 -17.13 7.73 10.84
N GLY A 240 -16.63 6.71 11.55
CA GLY A 240 -17.37 6.04 12.60
C GLY A 240 -17.69 6.96 13.79
N LYS A 241 -18.77 6.67 14.49
CA LYS A 241 -19.19 7.43 15.69
C LYS A 241 -18.06 7.50 16.73
N GLY A 242 -17.79 8.69 17.23
CA GLY A 242 -16.71 8.95 18.21
C GLY A 242 -15.32 8.96 17.61
N SER A 243 -15.19 9.08 16.28
CA SER A 243 -13.89 9.29 15.64
C SER A 243 -13.25 10.60 16.11
N GLN A 244 -11.96 10.56 16.35
CA GLN A 244 -11.16 11.69 16.81
C GLN A 244 -9.89 11.79 15.99
N ASN A 245 -9.44 13.02 15.74
CA ASN A 245 -8.10 13.30 15.26
C ASN A 245 -7.43 14.35 16.15
N TYR A 246 -6.12 14.38 16.15
CA TYR A 246 -5.38 15.38 16.90
C TYR A 246 -5.43 16.74 16.19
N GLN A 247 -5.40 17.81 16.99
CA GLN A 247 -5.47 19.20 16.54
C GLN A 247 -4.09 19.85 16.67
N ARG A 248 -3.21 19.59 15.70
CA ARG A 248 -1.85 20.14 15.63
C ARG A 248 -1.57 20.60 14.22
N SER A 249 -0.77 21.66 14.06
CA SER A 249 -0.24 22.10 12.76
C SER A 249 0.68 21.04 12.15
N SER A 250 0.60 20.84 10.85
CA SER A 250 1.53 19.97 10.12
C SER A 250 2.91 20.59 9.99
N VAL A 251 3.03 21.91 10.06
CA VAL A 251 4.32 22.60 10.12
C VAL A 251 5.10 22.20 11.37
N GLU A 252 4.43 22.11 12.52
CA GLU A 252 5.04 21.68 13.78
C GLU A 252 5.31 20.17 13.82
N GLY A 253 4.39 19.35 13.26
CA GLY A 253 4.43 17.89 13.34
C GLY A 253 4.89 17.18 12.07
N LEU A 254 5.17 17.93 11.02
CA LEU A 254 5.39 17.36 9.69
C LEU A 254 6.67 16.53 9.61
N ALA A 255 7.72 16.97 10.26
CA ALA A 255 8.99 16.26 10.23
C ALA A 255 8.83 14.80 10.66
N GLU A 256 7.97 14.50 11.62
CA GLU A 256 7.70 13.14 12.08
C GLU A 256 6.98 12.30 11.01
N GLN A 257 5.87 12.79 10.46
CA GLN A 257 5.12 12.07 9.42
C GLN A 257 5.96 11.90 8.16
N PHE A 258 6.57 12.97 7.71
CA PHE A 258 7.36 12.97 6.49
C PHE A 258 8.59 12.07 6.62
N ARG A 259 9.30 12.12 7.73
CA ARG A 259 10.41 11.21 8.04
C ARG A 259 9.95 9.76 8.06
N SER A 260 8.80 9.49 8.65
CA SER A 260 8.22 8.14 8.67
C SER A 260 7.97 7.60 7.25
N ILE A 261 7.40 8.40 6.36
CA ILE A 261 7.18 8.01 4.96
C ILE A 261 8.51 7.81 4.23
N ASN A 262 9.45 8.73 4.37
CA ASN A 262 10.73 8.65 3.68
C ASN A 262 11.67 7.58 4.23
N SER A 263 11.42 7.06 5.44
CA SER A 263 12.24 6.00 6.05
C SER A 263 12.25 4.69 5.25
N VAL A 264 11.32 4.49 4.35
CA VAL A 264 11.23 3.29 3.50
C VAL A 264 11.80 3.47 2.10
N ARG A 265 12.22 4.70 1.77
CA ARG A 265 12.79 5.00 0.46
C ARG A 265 14.10 4.26 0.25
N GLN A 266 14.25 3.60 -0.90
CA GLN A 266 15.43 2.83 -1.27
C GLN A 266 16.32 3.60 -2.23
N TYR A 267 17.64 3.50 -2.03
CA TYR A 267 18.61 4.06 -2.96
C TYR A 267 18.51 3.37 -4.32
N GLY A 268 18.55 4.14 -5.40
CA GLY A 268 18.47 3.61 -6.76
C GLY A 268 17.08 3.08 -7.17
N ARG A 269 16.04 3.30 -6.34
CA ARG A 269 14.65 2.97 -6.68
C ARG A 269 13.81 4.23 -6.83
N ALA A 270 12.85 4.18 -7.73
CA ALA A 270 11.80 5.19 -7.78
C ALA A 270 11.00 5.15 -6.48
N PHE A 271 10.53 6.30 -6.01
CA PHE A 271 9.73 6.40 -4.81
C PHE A 271 8.51 7.28 -5.04
N GLN A 272 7.35 6.78 -4.65
CA GLN A 272 6.10 7.52 -4.71
C GLN A 272 5.35 7.46 -3.38
N THR A 273 4.47 8.43 -3.17
CA THR A 273 3.50 8.40 -2.09
C THR A 273 2.15 8.08 -2.70
N GLY A 274 1.69 6.84 -2.50
CA GLY A 274 0.44 6.34 -3.08
C GLY A 274 -0.81 6.89 -2.41
N GLU A 275 -0.68 7.26 -1.13
CA GLU A 275 -1.73 7.95 -0.41
C GLU A 275 -1.14 8.95 0.58
N PHE A 276 -1.61 10.18 0.51
CA PHE A 276 -1.39 11.14 1.58
C PHE A 276 -2.59 12.08 1.73
N ASN A 277 -2.81 12.58 2.92
CA ASN A 277 -3.73 13.68 3.17
C ASN A 277 -3.41 14.32 4.53
N HIS A 278 -3.84 15.56 4.69
CA HIS A 278 -4.01 16.23 5.98
C HIS A 278 -5.51 16.14 6.29
N ALA A 279 -5.89 15.18 7.14
CA ALA A 279 -7.28 14.77 7.26
C ALA A 279 -8.17 15.86 7.88
N PHE A 280 -9.36 16.02 7.32
CA PHE A 280 -10.40 16.87 7.88
C PHE A 280 -10.81 16.32 9.25
N TRP A 281 -11.25 17.18 9.94
CA TRP A 281 -11.49 17.91 11.19
C TRP A 281 -10.25 18.61 11.79
N ASN A 282 -9.05 18.36 11.34
CA ASN A 282 -7.93 19.16 11.79
C ASN A 282 -8.10 20.60 11.28
N ARG A 283 -8.01 21.58 12.18
CA ARG A 283 -8.22 22.99 11.84
C ARG A 283 -7.14 23.60 10.94
N TRP A 284 -6.00 22.94 10.79
CA TRP A 284 -4.90 23.35 9.90
C TRP A 284 -4.86 22.58 8.59
N ILE A 285 -5.96 21.99 8.14
CA ILE A 285 -5.99 21.24 6.89
C ILE A 285 -5.49 22.03 5.67
N HIS A 286 -5.58 23.36 5.73
CA HIS A 286 -5.08 24.26 4.67
C HIS A 286 -3.56 24.17 4.45
N GLU A 287 -2.79 23.65 5.40
CA GLU A 287 -1.35 23.43 5.26
C GLU A 287 -1.03 22.23 4.33
N GLY A 288 -1.97 21.31 4.17
CA GLY A 288 -1.76 20.04 3.47
C GLY A 288 -1.39 20.18 1.98
N GLY A 289 -1.85 21.25 1.34
CA GLY A 289 -1.53 21.54 -0.07
C GLY A 289 -0.16 22.14 -0.30
N ILE A 290 0.48 22.63 0.74
CA ILE A 290 1.80 23.30 0.63
C ILE A 290 2.88 22.39 1.20
N VAL A 291 2.73 22.00 2.44
CA VAL A 291 3.83 21.44 3.23
C VAL A 291 4.28 20.07 2.70
N TYR A 292 3.35 19.15 2.52
CA TYR A 292 3.69 17.82 2.03
C TYR A 292 4.17 17.83 0.56
N PRO A 293 3.46 18.46 -0.39
CA PRO A 293 3.92 18.54 -1.78
C PRO A 293 5.27 19.20 -1.94
N ALA A 294 5.55 20.27 -1.17
CA ALA A 294 6.83 20.95 -1.18
C ALA A 294 7.99 20.04 -0.76
N LEU A 295 7.81 19.30 0.34
CA LEU A 295 8.83 18.37 0.83
C LEU A 295 8.99 17.16 -0.08
N ALA A 296 7.90 16.63 -0.64
CA ALA A 296 7.95 15.55 -1.59
C ALA A 296 8.73 15.95 -2.86
N ALA A 297 8.48 17.16 -3.39
CA ALA A 297 9.24 17.71 -4.50
C ALA A 297 10.73 17.89 -4.15
N PHE A 298 11.03 18.45 -2.96
CA PHE A 298 12.41 18.62 -2.47
C PHE A 298 13.13 17.27 -2.32
N GLN A 299 12.44 16.24 -1.87
CA GLN A 299 12.96 14.88 -1.79
C GLN A 299 13.04 14.18 -3.16
N GLY A 300 12.43 14.74 -4.20
CA GLY A 300 12.39 14.17 -5.55
C GLY A 300 11.59 12.86 -5.61
N HIS A 301 10.41 12.85 -5.00
CA HIS A 301 9.42 11.79 -5.25
C HIS A 301 9.02 11.81 -6.73
N GLN A 302 8.72 10.67 -7.30
CA GLN A 302 8.25 10.56 -8.68
C GLN A 302 6.77 10.84 -8.82
N ALA A 303 5.99 10.52 -7.78
CA ALA A 303 4.56 10.80 -7.73
C ALA A 303 4.09 10.99 -6.29
N ILE A 304 3.01 11.75 -6.13
CA ILE A 304 2.22 11.84 -4.91
C ILE A 304 0.73 11.74 -5.26
N ALA A 305 0.00 10.92 -4.53
CA ALA A 305 -1.44 10.77 -4.72
C ALA A 305 -2.20 11.29 -3.50
N TYR A 306 -3.00 12.31 -3.73
CA TYR A 306 -3.85 12.92 -2.73
C TYR A 306 -5.07 12.04 -2.49
N PHE A 307 -5.23 11.50 -1.30
CA PHE A 307 -6.31 10.57 -0.96
C PHE A 307 -7.45 11.31 -0.23
N ALA A 308 -8.68 11.25 -0.66
CA ALA A 308 -9.16 10.72 -1.90
C ALA A 308 -10.27 11.59 -2.47
N SER A 309 -10.40 11.59 -3.79
CA SER A 309 -11.61 12.10 -4.41
C SER A 309 -12.68 11.01 -4.41
N PRO A 310 -13.95 11.32 -4.14
CA PRO A 310 -14.99 10.30 -4.15
C PRO A 310 -15.17 9.78 -5.54
N TYR A 311 -15.15 8.48 -5.67
CA TYR A 311 -15.50 7.81 -6.90
C TYR A 311 -17.02 7.82 -7.16
N ASN A 312 -17.79 8.01 -6.11
CA ASN A 312 -19.23 8.19 -6.17
C ASN A 312 -19.56 9.67 -6.23
N MET A 313 -20.13 10.10 -7.34
CA MET A 313 -20.76 11.43 -7.49
C MET A 313 -22.00 11.62 -6.59
N ARG A 314 -22.23 10.74 -5.65
CA ARG A 314 -23.26 10.91 -4.62
C ARG A 314 -22.69 11.77 -3.53
N HIS A 315 -23.30 12.93 -3.34
CA HIS A 315 -22.99 13.80 -2.21
C HIS A 315 -23.23 13.03 -0.91
N SER A 316 -22.16 12.63 -0.28
CA SER A 316 -22.19 11.94 1.01
C SER A 316 -21.87 12.87 2.18
N GLY A 317 -21.65 14.16 1.88
CA GLY A 317 -21.18 15.15 2.83
C GLY A 317 -19.66 15.12 3.03
N ILE A 318 -19.14 16.10 3.73
CA ILE A 318 -17.70 16.25 3.97
C ILE A 318 -17.22 15.16 4.93
N SER A 319 -16.41 14.25 4.44
CA SER A 319 -15.73 13.22 5.24
C SER A 319 -14.27 13.57 5.50
N CYS A 320 -13.61 12.76 6.32
CA CYS A 320 -12.22 13.00 6.72
C CYS A 320 -11.21 13.03 5.56
N PHE A 321 -11.51 12.36 4.44
CA PHE A 321 -10.63 12.26 3.26
C PHE A 321 -11.27 12.82 1.99
N GLU A 322 -12.43 13.46 2.11
CA GLU A 322 -13.17 14.00 0.98
C GLU A 322 -12.48 15.23 0.40
N ILE A 323 -12.01 15.14 -0.84
CA ILE A 323 -11.37 16.26 -1.53
C ILE A 323 -12.40 17.10 -2.29
N ALA A 324 -13.27 16.46 -3.07
CA ALA A 324 -14.12 17.17 -4.02
C ALA A 324 -15.17 18.08 -3.37
N GLU A 325 -15.73 17.65 -2.23
CA GLU A 325 -16.75 18.41 -1.51
C GLU A 325 -16.19 19.35 -0.44
N ASN A 326 -14.89 19.26 -0.16
CA ASN A 326 -14.20 20.12 0.80
C ASN A 326 -13.41 21.21 0.05
N PRO A 327 -13.84 22.48 0.07
CA PRO A 327 -13.19 23.53 -0.71
C PRO A 327 -11.73 23.76 -0.31
N VAL A 328 -11.37 23.55 0.96
CA VAL A 328 -9.99 23.68 1.42
C VAL A 328 -9.13 22.55 0.85
N MET A 329 -9.63 21.32 0.88
CA MET A 329 -8.90 20.17 0.31
C MET A 329 -8.79 20.26 -1.21
N ALA A 330 -9.83 20.77 -1.90
CA ALA A 330 -9.76 21.03 -3.33
C ALA A 330 -8.69 22.08 -3.67
N ALA A 331 -8.62 23.16 -2.92
CA ALA A 331 -7.56 24.17 -3.05
C ALA A 331 -6.16 23.58 -2.77
N ASN A 332 -6.04 22.72 -1.76
CA ASN A 332 -4.80 21.99 -1.46
C ASN A 332 -4.35 21.12 -2.63
N GLY A 333 -5.29 20.44 -3.30
CA GLY A 333 -4.98 19.64 -4.49
C GLY A 333 -4.38 20.50 -5.62
N PHE A 334 -4.96 21.67 -5.86
CA PHE A 334 -4.42 22.62 -6.83
C PHE A 334 -3.03 23.14 -6.46
N LEU A 335 -2.83 23.56 -5.20
CA LEU A 335 -1.52 24.02 -4.72
C LEU A 335 -0.46 22.92 -4.81
N GLY A 336 -0.82 21.69 -4.46
CA GLY A 336 0.07 20.55 -4.59
C GLY A 336 0.47 20.28 -6.04
N ALA A 337 -0.45 20.40 -6.99
CA ALA A 337 -0.17 20.26 -8.41
C ALA A 337 0.80 21.35 -8.91
N VAL A 338 0.68 22.58 -8.43
CA VAL A 338 1.61 23.67 -8.76
C VAL A 338 2.99 23.42 -8.18
N LEU A 339 3.09 23.13 -6.89
CA LEU A 339 4.39 23.01 -6.20
C LEU A 339 5.16 21.75 -6.63
N PHE A 340 4.45 20.63 -6.78
CA PHE A 340 5.04 19.35 -7.13
C PHE A 340 4.99 19.08 -8.63
N GLY A 341 3.81 19.13 -9.25
CA GLY A 341 3.59 18.72 -10.63
C GLY A 341 4.21 19.69 -11.65
N ARG A 342 4.10 20.98 -11.43
CA ARG A 342 4.75 22.00 -12.27
C ARG A 342 6.26 22.10 -12.00
N GLY A 343 6.72 21.64 -10.85
CA GLY A 343 8.13 21.62 -10.49
C GLY A 343 8.68 22.97 -10.00
N ASP A 344 7.85 23.77 -9.35
CA ASP A 344 8.26 25.05 -8.75
C ASP A 344 9.31 24.84 -7.66
N ILE A 345 9.26 23.67 -7.00
CA ILE A 345 10.27 23.23 -6.04
C ILE A 345 11.18 22.19 -6.68
N ARG A 346 12.47 22.48 -6.70
CA ARG A 346 13.47 21.58 -7.26
C ARG A 346 13.94 20.57 -6.21
N PRO A 347 14.24 19.32 -6.62
CA PRO A 347 14.85 18.35 -5.73
C PRO A 347 16.16 18.83 -5.14
N ALA A 348 16.44 18.42 -3.89
CA ALA A 348 17.71 18.73 -3.23
C ALA A 348 18.89 18.27 -4.07
N LYS A 349 19.92 19.12 -4.15
CA LYS A 349 21.17 18.84 -4.90
C LYS A 349 22.00 17.73 -4.25
N HIS A 350 21.98 17.67 -2.92
CA HIS A 350 22.74 16.69 -2.16
C HIS A 350 21.84 15.52 -1.75
N GLN A 351 22.39 14.33 -1.81
CA GLN A 351 21.70 13.10 -1.38
C GLN A 351 22.56 12.38 -0.33
N GLY A 352 21.99 12.19 0.85
CA GLY A 352 22.54 11.28 1.85
C GLY A 352 22.06 9.85 1.59
N VAL A 353 22.94 8.88 1.75
CA VAL A 353 22.60 7.45 1.70
C VAL A 353 22.93 6.83 3.04
N LEU A 354 21.94 6.25 3.69
CA LEU A 354 22.09 5.50 4.92
C LEU A 354 22.21 4.01 4.59
N ASN A 355 23.41 3.47 4.75
CA ASN A 355 23.64 2.04 4.59
C ASN A 355 23.24 1.29 5.87
N ILE A 356 22.29 0.38 5.77
CA ILE A 356 21.76 -0.39 6.89
C ILE A 356 22.19 -1.84 6.74
N PRO A 357 23.08 -2.35 7.61
CA PRO A 357 23.51 -3.74 7.55
C PRO A 357 22.34 -4.72 7.75
N ASN A 358 22.36 -5.85 7.05
CA ASN A 358 21.35 -6.90 7.22
C ASN A 358 21.22 -7.39 8.68
N SER A 359 22.31 -7.38 9.44
CA SER A 359 22.29 -7.72 10.88
C SER A 359 21.40 -6.75 11.68
N TYR A 360 21.35 -5.48 11.29
CA TYR A 360 20.50 -4.50 11.95
C TYR A 360 19.02 -4.68 11.57
N LEU A 361 18.73 -4.99 10.32
CA LEU A 361 17.38 -5.29 9.86
C LEU A 361 16.77 -6.47 10.63
N LYS A 362 17.60 -7.42 11.03
CA LYS A 362 17.20 -8.60 11.79
C LYS A 362 16.90 -8.35 13.27
N GLN A 363 17.32 -7.22 13.83
CA GLN A 363 17.14 -6.94 15.25
C GLN A 363 15.71 -6.48 15.60
N GLY A 364 14.85 -6.36 14.60
CA GLY A 364 13.42 -6.07 14.80
C GLY A 364 13.11 -4.71 15.42
N THR A 365 14.08 -3.81 15.42
CA THR A 365 13.88 -2.49 15.98
C THR A 365 12.87 -1.72 15.14
N ASN A 366 11.81 -1.21 15.78
CA ASN A 366 10.94 -0.16 15.24
C ASN A 366 11.69 1.18 15.14
N ALA A 367 12.99 1.13 14.86
CA ALA A 367 13.80 2.32 14.78
C ALA A 367 13.38 3.14 13.58
N TYR A 368 12.58 4.15 13.85
CA TYR A 368 12.56 5.31 12.98
C TYR A 368 13.95 5.93 13.09
N PHE A 369 14.73 5.85 12.03
CA PHE A 369 15.94 6.63 12.00
C PHE A 369 15.53 8.11 12.01
N PRO A 370 16.10 8.94 12.87
CA PRO A 370 15.95 10.38 12.82
C PRO A 370 16.69 10.88 11.57
N ILE A 371 16.04 10.76 10.42
CA ILE A 371 16.56 11.20 9.14
C ILE A 371 16.21 12.67 8.98
N ASN A 372 17.20 13.52 8.82
CA ASN A 372 16.99 14.92 8.54
C ASN A 372 16.63 15.12 7.05
N SER A 373 15.40 14.74 6.71
CA SER A 373 14.88 14.80 5.36
C SER A 373 14.47 16.20 4.91
N GLU A 374 14.51 17.17 5.82
CA GLU A 374 14.20 18.57 5.55
C GLU A 374 15.42 19.31 4.95
N GLN A 375 16.62 18.82 5.17
CA GLN A 375 17.86 19.47 4.71
C GLN A 375 18.51 18.79 3.50
N SER A 376 18.27 17.49 3.32
CA SER A 376 18.88 16.72 2.25
C SER A 376 17.95 15.63 1.74
N LYS A 377 18.09 15.29 0.46
CA LYS A 377 17.45 14.11 -0.11
C LYS A 377 18.09 12.86 0.49
N ILE A 378 17.28 11.98 1.07
CA ILE A 378 17.77 10.79 1.78
C ILE A 378 17.18 9.53 1.17
N ALA A 379 17.99 8.48 1.09
CA ALA A 379 17.59 7.15 0.66
C ALA A 379 18.30 6.08 1.49
N LEU A 380 17.67 4.92 1.59
CA LEU A 380 18.28 3.75 2.24
C LEU A 380 18.97 2.85 1.22
N MET A 381 20.05 2.22 1.64
CA MET A 381 20.65 1.10 0.96
C MET A 381 20.74 -0.06 1.95
N THR A 382 20.11 -1.18 1.62
CA THR A 382 19.99 -2.36 2.48
C THR A 382 20.52 -3.62 1.81
#